data_4fd3e00e6bd938c5297c82c28c736ea8
#
_entry.id   4fd3e00e6bd938c5297c82c28c736ea8
#
_cell.length_a   1.000
_cell.length_b   1.000
_cell.length_c   1.000
_cell.angle_alpha   90.00
_cell.angle_beta   90.00
_cell.angle_gamma   90.00
#
_symmetry.space_group_name_H-M   'P 1'
#
loop_
_entity.id
_entity.type
_entity.pdbx_description
1 polymer ?
#
loop_
_entity_poly.entity_id
_entity_poly.type
_entity_poly.pdbx_seq_one_letter_code
_entity_poly.pdbx_strand_id
1 'polypeptide(L)'
;MFRVEHLYKHVQESVKVEWNLGKRCNYDCSYCPAEIHDNTSKHTDIKLLKNAVDSLVSSMPDLRTKVRISFTGGEPCVHPKFLELLEYARPKVSWLNVTTNGTRTAKYYTHLLNNLVDHLVFSLHFEYDHQKVLKSILRAAQGSKNKNILVHVMMLPGRLYDVKDVCRHLSDEQIKFALRPIRWTQTHDIFEDMNRYSPEELDFLKLENHNPPHNVLKDNGPKT
;
A
#
# COMPACT_ATOMS: atom_id res chain seq x y z
N MET A 1 20.10 5.83 13.79
CA MET A 1 19.78 7.02 14.59
C MET A 1 18.74 7.80 13.80
N PHE A 2 17.50 7.88 14.26
CA PHE A 2 16.43 8.60 13.57
C PHE A 2 16.44 10.05 14.02
N ARG A 3 16.37 10.99 13.08
CA ARG A 3 16.25 12.42 13.36
C ARG A 3 14.81 12.84 13.12
N VAL A 4 14.12 13.32 14.15
CA VAL A 4 12.80 13.92 14.04
C VAL A 4 12.99 15.41 13.91
N GLU A 5 12.62 15.98 12.78
CA GLU A 5 12.63 17.43 12.56
C GLU A 5 11.20 17.98 12.67
N HIS A 6 10.96 18.85 13.60
CA HIS A 6 9.71 19.60 13.70
C HIS A 6 9.78 20.84 12.80
N LEU A 7 9.20 20.73 11.61
CA LEU A 7 9.20 21.83 10.63
C LEU A 7 8.14 22.91 10.91
N TYR A 8 7.12 22.63 11.73
CA TYR A 8 6.04 23.60 12.02
C TYR A 8 5.54 23.48 13.46
N LYS A 9 5.32 24.63 14.11
CA LYS A 9 4.83 24.76 15.50
C LYS A 9 3.41 24.22 15.76
N HIS A 10 2.66 23.84 14.72
CA HIS A 10 1.27 23.37 14.81
C HIS A 10 1.03 21.99 14.17
N VAL A 11 2.08 21.24 13.84
CA VAL A 11 1.94 19.90 13.30
C VAL A 11 1.47 18.97 14.43
N GLN A 12 0.37 18.27 14.19
CA GLN A 12 0.00 17.14 15.03
C GLN A 12 1.22 16.24 15.21
N GLU A 13 1.64 16.09 16.44
CA GLU A 13 2.78 15.29 16.84
C GLU A 13 2.49 13.81 16.60
N SER A 14 2.47 13.39 15.35
CA SER A 14 2.34 11.99 14.96
C SER A 14 3.58 11.55 14.21
N VAL A 15 4.08 10.36 14.53
CA VAL A 15 5.19 9.72 13.81
C VAL A 15 4.60 8.74 12.82
N LYS A 16 4.93 8.93 11.54
CA LYS A 16 4.63 7.96 10.48
C LYS A 16 5.86 7.08 10.27
N VAL A 17 5.67 5.79 10.40
CA VAL A 17 6.70 4.78 10.12
C VAL A 17 6.29 4.00 8.90
N GLU A 18 7.09 4.08 7.85
CA GLU A 18 6.99 3.18 6.72
C GLU A 18 7.94 2.00 6.99
N TRP A 19 7.37 0.81 7.15
CA TRP A 19 8.09 -0.37 7.57
C TRP A 19 8.18 -1.39 6.44
N ASN A 20 9.35 -1.48 5.86
CA ASN A 20 9.68 -2.56 4.95
C ASN A 20 9.94 -3.85 5.77
N LEU A 21 9.01 -4.83 5.68
CA LEU A 21 9.10 -6.09 6.43
C LEU A 21 10.17 -7.05 5.92
N GLY A 22 10.75 -6.77 4.76
CA GLY A 22 11.76 -7.57 4.11
C GLY A 22 11.54 -7.68 2.61
N LYS A 23 12.44 -8.40 1.95
CA LYS A 23 12.45 -8.52 0.49
C LYS A 23 11.50 -9.60 -0.04
N ARG A 24 11.10 -10.58 0.78
CA ARG A 24 10.30 -11.73 0.33
C ARG A 24 9.03 -11.27 -0.36
N CYS A 25 8.88 -11.65 -1.63
CA CYS A 25 7.69 -11.42 -2.43
C CYS A 25 7.32 -12.70 -3.18
N ASN A 26 6.05 -12.89 -3.49
CA ASN A 26 5.56 -13.96 -4.34
C ASN A 26 5.37 -13.52 -5.80
N TYR A 27 5.69 -12.26 -6.11
CA TYR A 27 5.81 -11.73 -7.46
C TYR A 27 7.28 -11.42 -7.76
N ASP A 28 7.61 -11.43 -9.04
CA ASP A 28 8.92 -11.09 -9.60
C ASP A 28 8.69 -10.07 -10.75
N CYS A 29 8.16 -8.91 -10.38
CA CYS A 29 7.81 -7.87 -11.35
C CYS A 29 9.07 -7.32 -12.02
N SER A 30 9.07 -7.25 -13.36
CA SER A 30 10.23 -6.84 -14.16
C SER A 30 10.75 -5.43 -13.85
N TYR A 31 9.91 -4.59 -13.27
CA TYR A 31 10.22 -3.21 -12.89
C TYR A 31 10.51 -3.03 -11.38
N CYS A 32 10.44 -4.09 -10.60
CA CYS A 32 10.76 -3.99 -9.19
C CYS A 32 12.27 -4.17 -8.98
N PRO A 33 12.96 -3.25 -8.29
CA PRO A 33 14.39 -3.37 -8.09
C PRO A 33 14.75 -4.63 -7.29
N ALA A 34 15.75 -5.39 -7.76
CA ALA A 34 16.19 -6.64 -7.11
C ALA A 34 16.71 -6.44 -5.67
N GLU A 35 17.08 -5.20 -5.32
CA GLU A 35 17.53 -4.86 -3.98
C GLU A 35 16.40 -4.86 -2.95
N ILE A 36 15.16 -4.69 -3.39
CA ILE A 36 14.00 -4.56 -2.50
C ILE A 36 13.01 -5.72 -2.58
N HIS A 37 13.18 -6.65 -3.53
CA HIS A 37 12.34 -7.85 -3.61
C HIS A 37 13.14 -9.09 -4.03
N ASP A 38 12.72 -10.23 -3.54
CA ASP A 38 13.11 -11.56 -3.99
C ASP A 38 12.09 -12.62 -3.51
N ASN A 39 12.22 -13.85 -3.98
CA ASN A 39 11.38 -14.96 -3.56
C ASN A 39 12.10 -15.97 -2.66
N THR A 40 13.32 -15.68 -2.23
CA THR A 40 14.21 -16.61 -1.52
C THR A 40 14.57 -16.17 -0.10
N SER A 41 14.54 -14.89 0.19
CA SER A 41 14.86 -14.34 1.52
C SER A 41 14.00 -14.98 2.61
N LYS A 42 14.62 -15.25 3.75
CA LYS A 42 13.90 -15.74 4.93
C LYS A 42 13.02 -14.63 5.51
N HIS A 43 11.86 -15.03 6.01
CA HIS A 43 11.04 -14.11 6.80
C HIS A 43 11.73 -13.78 8.11
N THR A 44 11.62 -12.53 8.52
CA THR A 44 12.11 -12.09 9.84
C THR A 44 11.34 -12.80 10.95
N ASP A 45 12.04 -13.22 12.00
CA ASP A 45 11.39 -13.87 13.14
C ASP A 45 10.35 -12.95 13.78
N ILE A 46 9.19 -13.52 14.10
CA ILE A 46 8.06 -12.76 14.67
C ILE A 46 8.39 -12.10 16.02
N LYS A 47 9.27 -12.70 16.82
CA LYS A 47 9.68 -12.10 18.10
C LYS A 47 10.48 -10.83 17.86
N LEU A 48 11.37 -10.82 16.87
CA LEU A 48 12.11 -9.62 16.49
C LEU A 48 11.18 -8.52 15.98
N LEU A 49 10.17 -8.88 15.17
CA LEU A 49 9.18 -7.91 14.68
C LEU A 49 8.35 -7.32 15.82
N LYS A 50 7.91 -8.13 16.78
CA LYS A 50 7.19 -7.65 17.97
C LYS A 50 8.06 -6.76 18.84
N ASN A 51 9.32 -7.13 19.08
CA ASN A 51 10.27 -6.31 19.83
C ASN A 51 10.50 -4.96 19.13
N ALA A 52 10.56 -4.93 17.81
CA ALA A 52 10.68 -3.68 17.06
C ALA A 52 9.44 -2.78 17.22
N VAL A 53 8.22 -3.33 17.25
CA VAL A 53 7.00 -2.58 17.60
C VAL A 53 7.13 -1.99 19.01
N ASP A 54 7.54 -2.77 19.98
CA ASP A 54 7.68 -2.31 21.36
C ASP A 54 8.74 -1.22 21.50
N SER A 55 9.89 -1.41 20.86
CA SER A 55 10.96 -0.41 20.85
C SER A 55 10.51 0.90 20.20
N LEU A 56 9.77 0.83 19.11
CA LEU A 56 9.23 2.01 18.46
C LEU A 56 8.27 2.77 19.38
N VAL A 57 7.33 2.07 20.00
CA VAL A 57 6.32 2.69 20.88
C VAL A 57 6.96 3.23 22.15
N SER A 58 7.91 2.52 22.76
CA SER A 58 8.58 2.94 23.99
C SER A 58 9.58 4.10 23.78
N SER A 59 10.19 4.19 22.58
CA SER A 59 11.12 5.30 22.27
C SER A 59 10.40 6.64 22.16
N MET A 60 9.07 6.64 22.07
CA MET A 60 8.24 7.84 21.86
C MET A 60 7.06 7.86 22.84
N PRO A 61 7.29 7.87 24.15
CA PRO A 61 6.25 7.67 25.16
C PRO A 61 5.13 8.71 25.06
N ASP A 62 5.47 9.96 24.75
CA ASP A 62 4.50 11.05 24.62
C ASP A 62 3.71 11.00 23.30
N LEU A 63 4.21 10.25 22.31
CA LEU A 63 3.64 10.12 20.97
C LEU A 63 3.09 8.73 20.68
N ARG A 64 3.15 7.78 21.63
CA ARG A 64 2.76 6.38 21.40
C ARG A 64 1.35 6.22 20.82
N THR A 65 0.40 7.05 21.24
CA THR A 65 -0.97 7.04 20.73
C THR A 65 -1.09 7.64 19.33
N LYS A 66 -0.06 8.31 18.87
CA LYS A 66 0.02 8.98 17.56
C LYS A 66 1.00 8.27 16.61
N VAL A 67 1.52 7.11 16.98
CA VAL A 67 2.35 6.29 16.09
C VAL A 67 1.48 5.68 15.01
N ARG A 68 1.86 5.87 13.76
CA ARG A 68 1.19 5.33 12.57
C ARG A 68 2.17 4.43 11.83
N ILE A 69 1.82 3.18 11.60
CA ILE A 69 2.68 2.22 10.89
C ILE A 69 2.05 1.87 9.54
N SER A 70 2.86 1.96 8.49
CA SER A 70 2.56 1.49 7.14
C SER A 70 3.45 0.30 6.82
N PHE A 71 2.90 -0.89 6.78
CA PHE A 71 3.64 -2.10 6.39
C PHE A 71 3.73 -2.21 4.87
N THR A 72 4.95 -2.37 4.38
CA THR A 72 5.31 -2.54 2.97
C THR A 72 6.52 -3.47 2.85
N GLY A 73 7.18 -3.51 1.71
CA GLY A 73 8.37 -4.32 1.45
C GLY A 73 8.21 -5.12 0.17
N GLY A 74 8.70 -6.37 0.12
CA GLY A 74 8.36 -7.29 -0.94
C GLY A 74 6.84 -7.50 -0.97
N GLU A 75 6.34 -8.52 -0.27
CA GLU A 75 4.88 -8.66 -0.05
C GLU A 75 4.64 -8.99 1.44
N PRO A 76 4.13 -8.06 2.24
CA PRO A 76 3.91 -8.30 3.67
C PRO A 76 2.98 -9.47 3.95
N CYS A 77 1.95 -9.65 3.13
CA CYS A 77 0.95 -10.70 3.34
C CYS A 77 1.47 -12.13 3.08
N VAL A 78 2.67 -12.32 2.51
CA VAL A 78 3.27 -13.66 2.41
C VAL A 78 3.97 -14.10 3.70
N HIS A 79 4.25 -13.17 4.61
CA HIS A 79 4.83 -13.52 5.90
C HIS A 79 3.85 -14.41 6.68
N PRO A 80 4.25 -15.63 7.10
CA PRO A 80 3.33 -16.63 7.66
C PRO A 80 2.65 -16.18 8.96
N LYS A 81 3.28 -15.26 9.69
CA LYS A 81 2.77 -14.71 10.95
C LYS A 81 2.39 -13.23 10.85
N PHE A 82 2.03 -12.75 9.66
CA PHE A 82 1.70 -11.34 9.47
C PHE A 82 0.44 -10.92 10.25
N LEU A 83 -0.60 -11.77 10.27
CA LEU A 83 -1.80 -11.51 11.09
C LEU A 83 -1.43 -11.37 12.56
N GLU A 84 -0.61 -12.27 13.10
CA GLU A 84 -0.12 -12.21 14.50
C GLU A 84 0.63 -10.90 14.78
N LEU A 85 1.40 -10.38 13.82
CA LEU A 85 2.06 -9.09 13.94
C LEU A 85 1.06 -7.94 13.99
N LEU A 86 0.07 -7.94 13.10
CA LEU A 86 -0.96 -6.90 13.07
C LEU A 86 -1.81 -6.89 14.34
N GLU A 87 -2.24 -8.06 14.82
CA GLU A 87 -2.96 -8.21 16.08
C GLU A 87 -2.14 -7.66 17.27
N TYR A 88 -0.83 -7.93 17.26
CA TYR A 88 0.08 -7.44 18.29
C TYR A 88 0.28 -5.92 18.25
N ALA A 89 0.40 -5.35 17.05
CA ALA A 89 0.63 -3.92 16.85
C ALA A 89 -0.64 -3.08 17.07
N ARG A 90 -1.83 -3.62 16.70
CA ARG A 90 -3.10 -2.88 16.69
C ARG A 90 -3.40 -2.09 17.98
N PRO A 91 -3.32 -2.68 19.19
CA PRO A 91 -3.61 -1.95 20.41
C PRO A 91 -2.53 -0.94 20.83
N LYS A 92 -1.39 -0.94 20.17
CA LYS A 92 -0.22 -0.15 20.55
C LYS A 92 -0.03 1.11 19.72
N VAL A 93 -0.70 1.21 18.57
CA VAL A 93 -0.53 2.30 17.61
C VAL A 93 -1.87 2.92 17.23
N SER A 94 -1.84 4.17 16.80
CA SER A 94 -3.06 4.90 16.43
C SER A 94 -3.56 4.59 15.02
N TRP A 95 -2.68 4.10 14.15
CA TRP A 95 -3.02 3.82 12.75
C TRP A 95 -2.18 2.68 12.18
N LEU A 96 -2.85 1.74 11.52
CA LEU A 96 -2.20 0.67 10.76
C LEU A 96 -2.62 0.72 9.31
N ASN A 97 -1.64 0.78 8.42
CA ASN A 97 -1.80 0.66 6.98
C ASN A 97 -1.01 -0.55 6.46
N VAL A 98 -1.52 -1.20 5.44
CA VAL A 98 -0.84 -2.29 4.73
C VAL A 98 -0.89 -2.02 3.23
N THR A 99 0.27 -2.13 2.57
CA THR A 99 0.37 -2.17 1.11
C THR A 99 0.63 -3.61 0.68
N THR A 100 -0.18 -4.13 -0.25
CA THR A 100 -0.15 -5.53 -0.70
C THR A 100 -0.37 -5.65 -2.20
N ASN A 101 0.21 -6.68 -2.82
CA ASN A 101 -0.04 -7.03 -4.23
C ASN A 101 -1.39 -7.75 -4.47
N GLY A 102 -2.17 -7.98 -3.43
CA GLY A 102 -3.53 -8.49 -3.56
C GLY A 102 -3.68 -9.99 -3.76
N THR A 103 -2.63 -10.79 -3.58
CA THR A 103 -2.64 -12.24 -3.91
C THR A 103 -3.33 -13.13 -2.89
N ARG A 104 -3.69 -12.63 -1.72
CA ARG A 104 -4.47 -13.39 -0.74
C ARG A 104 -5.97 -13.40 -1.11
N THR A 105 -6.74 -14.19 -0.39
CA THR A 105 -8.19 -14.31 -0.63
C THR A 105 -8.96 -13.08 -0.18
N ALA A 106 -10.13 -12.84 -0.77
CA ALA A 106 -11.04 -11.78 -0.34
C ALA A 106 -11.38 -11.88 1.16
N LYS A 107 -11.60 -13.10 1.68
CA LYS A 107 -11.86 -13.33 3.12
C LYS A 107 -10.72 -12.84 4.01
N TYR A 108 -9.47 -13.02 3.57
CA TYR A 108 -8.29 -12.51 4.29
C TYR A 108 -8.32 -10.99 4.37
N TYR A 109 -8.56 -10.31 3.26
CA TYR A 109 -8.61 -8.84 3.22
C TYR A 109 -9.83 -8.26 3.94
N THR A 110 -10.99 -8.92 3.86
CA THR A 110 -12.17 -8.57 4.66
C THR A 110 -11.84 -8.63 6.16
N HIS A 111 -11.11 -9.67 6.59
CA HIS A 111 -10.68 -9.79 8.00
C HIS A 111 -9.74 -8.65 8.39
N LEU A 112 -8.74 -8.32 7.56
CA LEU A 112 -7.85 -7.18 7.81
C LEU A 112 -8.63 -5.88 8.00
N LEU A 113 -9.51 -5.56 7.03
CA LEU A 113 -10.28 -4.31 7.02
C LEU A 113 -11.23 -4.18 8.20
N ASN A 114 -11.85 -5.28 8.61
CA ASN A 114 -12.84 -5.23 9.68
C ASN A 114 -12.23 -5.21 11.08
N ASN A 115 -11.00 -5.72 11.25
CA ASN A 115 -10.50 -5.99 12.60
C ASN A 115 -9.11 -5.41 12.88
N LEU A 116 -8.25 -5.24 11.87
CA LEU A 116 -6.83 -5.05 12.13
C LEU A 116 -6.26 -3.76 11.55
N VAL A 117 -6.74 -3.29 10.39
CA VAL A 117 -6.13 -2.14 9.72
C VAL A 117 -7.12 -1.00 9.51
N ASP A 118 -6.59 0.22 9.54
CA ASP A 118 -7.36 1.43 9.26
C ASP A 118 -7.43 1.72 7.76
N HIS A 119 -6.41 1.27 7.00
CA HIS A 119 -6.31 1.49 5.57
C HIS A 119 -5.62 0.31 4.89
N LEU A 120 -6.08 -0.07 3.72
CA LEU A 120 -5.50 -1.12 2.90
C LEU A 120 -5.25 -0.60 1.49
N VAL A 121 -3.98 -0.65 1.08
CA VAL A 121 -3.54 -0.26 -0.25
C VAL A 121 -3.24 -1.50 -1.07
N PHE A 122 -3.89 -1.65 -2.20
CA PHE A 122 -3.57 -2.70 -3.16
C PHE A 122 -2.70 -2.14 -4.28
N SER A 123 -1.60 -2.81 -4.60
CA SER A 123 -0.84 -2.57 -5.83
C SER A 123 -1.24 -3.62 -6.85
N LEU A 124 -2.00 -3.21 -7.86
CA LEU A 124 -2.50 -4.12 -8.90
C LEU A 124 -1.52 -4.13 -10.07
N HIS A 125 -0.91 -5.30 -10.30
CA HIS A 125 0.16 -5.50 -11.28
C HIS A 125 -0.34 -6.28 -12.49
N PHE A 126 -0.06 -5.77 -13.72
CA PHE A 126 -0.57 -6.36 -14.97
C PHE A 126 0.34 -7.45 -15.57
N GLU A 127 1.49 -7.70 -14.98
CA GLU A 127 2.34 -8.84 -15.36
C GLU A 127 1.80 -10.18 -14.80
N TYR A 128 0.81 -10.12 -13.92
CA TYR A 128 0.19 -11.28 -13.26
C TYR A 128 -1.31 -11.32 -13.51
N ASP A 129 -2.01 -12.28 -12.92
CA ASP A 129 -3.47 -12.43 -13.04
C ASP A 129 -4.22 -11.29 -12.32
N HIS A 130 -4.20 -10.11 -12.95
CA HIS A 130 -4.83 -8.90 -12.42
C HIS A 130 -6.34 -9.04 -12.26
N GLN A 131 -7.01 -9.86 -13.09
CA GLN A 131 -8.45 -10.10 -13.01
C GLN A 131 -8.83 -10.86 -11.73
N LYS A 132 -8.02 -11.86 -11.34
CA LYS A 132 -8.21 -12.57 -10.07
C LYS A 132 -8.00 -11.63 -8.88
N VAL A 133 -6.99 -10.78 -8.93
CA VAL A 133 -6.71 -9.79 -7.88
C VAL A 133 -7.85 -8.79 -7.80
N LEU A 134 -8.31 -8.25 -8.93
CA LEU A 134 -9.46 -7.33 -8.99
C LEU A 134 -10.70 -7.95 -8.33
N LYS A 135 -11.06 -9.18 -8.72
CA LYS A 135 -12.19 -9.90 -8.09
C LYS A 135 -12.03 -10.05 -6.58
N SER A 136 -10.80 -10.29 -6.10
CA SER A 136 -10.53 -10.38 -4.66
C SER A 136 -10.73 -9.03 -3.97
N ILE A 137 -10.28 -7.94 -4.56
CA ILE A 137 -10.45 -6.57 -4.06
C ILE A 137 -11.95 -6.22 -3.97
N LEU A 138 -12.69 -6.41 -5.07
CA LEU A 138 -14.13 -6.09 -5.12
C LEU A 138 -14.92 -6.86 -4.05
N ARG A 139 -14.68 -8.16 -3.91
CA ARG A 139 -15.32 -8.99 -2.88
C ARG A 139 -14.92 -8.57 -1.47
N ALA A 140 -13.67 -8.21 -1.25
CA ALA A 140 -13.20 -7.72 0.05
C ALA A 140 -13.87 -6.38 0.40
N ALA A 141 -13.98 -5.46 -0.56
CA ALA A 141 -14.66 -4.19 -0.39
C ALA A 141 -16.16 -4.38 -0.07
N GLN A 142 -16.85 -5.28 -0.76
CA GLN A 142 -18.26 -5.59 -0.52
C GLN A 142 -18.48 -6.20 0.87
N GLY A 143 -17.61 -7.14 1.29
CA GLY A 143 -17.71 -7.84 2.57
C GLY A 143 -17.22 -7.06 3.79
N SER A 144 -16.62 -5.87 3.60
CA SER A 144 -16.03 -5.09 4.69
C SER A 144 -16.92 -3.95 5.15
N LYS A 145 -16.91 -3.69 6.47
CA LYS A 145 -17.49 -2.47 7.05
C LYS A 145 -16.57 -1.26 6.84
N ASN A 146 -15.27 -1.46 7.01
CA ASN A 146 -14.26 -0.45 6.72
C ASN A 146 -14.03 -0.38 5.20
N LYS A 147 -14.38 0.74 4.59
CA LYS A 147 -14.24 1.01 3.14
C LYS A 147 -12.96 1.79 2.80
N ASN A 148 -12.03 1.91 3.72
CA ASN A 148 -10.79 2.66 3.48
C ASN A 148 -9.78 1.84 2.68
N ILE A 149 -10.08 1.69 1.41
CA ILE A 149 -9.31 0.97 0.40
C ILE A 149 -8.80 1.96 -0.64
N LEU A 150 -7.54 1.80 -1.04
CA LEU A 150 -6.95 2.47 -2.19
C LEU A 150 -6.32 1.43 -3.11
N VAL A 151 -6.56 1.53 -4.41
CA VAL A 151 -5.90 0.68 -5.40
C VAL A 151 -4.92 1.51 -6.21
N HIS A 152 -3.63 1.19 -6.10
CA HIS A 152 -2.61 1.66 -7.03
C HIS A 152 -2.67 0.78 -8.29
N VAL A 153 -3.19 1.33 -9.36
CA VAL A 153 -3.23 0.67 -10.66
C VAL A 153 -1.88 0.93 -11.33
N MET A 154 -1.00 -0.10 -11.32
CA MET A 154 0.37 -0.01 -11.84
C MET A 154 0.31 -0.01 -13.37
N MET A 155 0.39 1.17 -13.98
CA MET A 155 0.18 1.34 -15.41
C MET A 155 1.36 0.79 -16.22
N LEU A 156 1.24 -0.48 -16.63
CA LEU A 156 2.23 -1.13 -17.46
C LEU A 156 2.05 -0.69 -18.93
N PRO A 157 3.09 -0.19 -19.63
CA PRO A 157 3.00 0.21 -21.03
C PRO A 157 2.48 -0.92 -21.92
N GLY A 158 1.65 -0.59 -22.89
CA GLY A 158 0.99 -1.55 -23.78
C GLY A 158 -0.22 -2.27 -23.16
N ARG A 159 -0.65 -1.91 -21.94
CA ARG A 159 -1.79 -2.52 -21.27
C ARG A 159 -2.96 -1.56 -21.02
N LEU A 160 -3.03 -0.47 -21.80
CA LEU A 160 -4.03 0.58 -21.62
C LEU A 160 -5.47 0.06 -21.56
N TYR A 161 -5.81 -0.92 -22.39
CA TYR A 161 -7.14 -1.51 -22.40
C TYR A 161 -7.49 -2.15 -21.05
N ASP A 162 -6.59 -2.99 -20.52
CA ASP A 162 -6.78 -3.66 -19.24
C ASP A 162 -6.82 -2.64 -18.09
N VAL A 163 -5.98 -1.60 -18.17
CA VAL A 163 -5.97 -0.51 -17.18
C VAL A 163 -7.30 0.22 -17.15
N LYS A 164 -7.83 0.61 -18.32
CA LYS A 164 -9.14 1.27 -18.45
C LYS A 164 -10.28 0.38 -17.92
N ASP A 165 -10.23 -0.92 -18.20
CA ASP A 165 -11.22 -1.89 -17.72
C ASP A 165 -11.20 -2.00 -16.19
N VAL A 166 -10.01 -2.13 -15.57
CA VAL A 166 -9.85 -2.13 -14.13
C VAL A 166 -10.36 -0.84 -13.49
N CYS A 167 -9.99 0.32 -14.04
CA CYS A 167 -10.44 1.63 -13.53
C CYS A 167 -11.95 1.76 -13.56
N ARG A 168 -12.60 1.30 -14.65
CA ARG A 168 -14.06 1.28 -14.76
C ARG A 168 -14.69 0.45 -13.64
N HIS A 169 -14.25 -0.79 -13.43
CA HIS A 169 -14.79 -1.65 -12.37
C HIS A 169 -14.58 -1.05 -10.96
N LEU A 170 -13.44 -0.42 -10.71
CA LEU A 170 -13.19 0.25 -9.43
C LEU A 170 -14.10 1.47 -9.24
N SER A 171 -14.34 2.24 -10.32
CA SER A 171 -15.26 3.38 -10.31
C SER A 171 -16.70 2.95 -10.07
N ASP A 172 -17.17 1.91 -10.76
CA ASP A 172 -18.54 1.37 -10.62
C ASP A 172 -18.81 0.93 -9.17
N GLU A 173 -17.81 0.37 -8.50
CA GLU A 173 -17.90 -0.05 -7.09
C GLU A 173 -17.47 1.04 -6.09
N GLN A 174 -17.25 2.27 -6.57
CA GLN A 174 -16.83 3.43 -5.75
C GLN A 174 -15.56 3.19 -4.92
N ILE A 175 -14.66 2.35 -5.40
CA ILE A 175 -13.36 2.09 -4.78
C ILE A 175 -12.35 3.12 -5.29
N LYS A 176 -11.65 3.76 -4.35
CA LYS A 176 -10.61 4.74 -4.68
C LYS A 176 -9.45 4.07 -5.37
N PHE A 177 -8.95 4.71 -6.43
CA PHE A 177 -7.74 4.26 -7.10
C PHE A 177 -6.86 5.44 -7.52
N ALA A 178 -5.61 5.14 -7.83
CA ALA A 178 -4.66 6.08 -8.40
C ALA A 178 -3.82 5.36 -9.45
N LEU A 179 -3.70 5.95 -10.63
CA LEU A 179 -2.77 5.46 -11.64
C LEU A 179 -1.34 5.71 -11.19
N ARG A 180 -0.50 4.70 -11.28
CA ARG A 180 0.91 4.76 -10.94
C ARG A 180 1.74 4.40 -12.17
N PRO A 181 2.45 5.35 -12.78
CA PRO A 181 3.41 5.02 -13.81
C PRO A 181 4.50 4.14 -13.24
N ILE A 182 4.94 3.18 -14.04
CA ILE A 182 6.03 2.27 -13.67
C ILE A 182 7.36 2.99 -13.81
N ARG A 183 8.23 2.76 -12.85
CA ARG A 183 9.61 3.24 -12.87
C ARG A 183 10.55 2.05 -12.97
N TRP A 184 11.30 2.01 -14.07
CA TRP A 184 12.32 0.98 -14.29
C TRP A 184 13.71 1.45 -13.91
N THR A 185 13.96 2.77 -13.97
CA THR A 185 15.26 3.33 -13.66
C THR A 185 15.35 3.71 -12.19
N GLN A 186 16.39 3.28 -11.53
CA GLN A 186 16.75 3.75 -10.19
C GLN A 186 17.32 5.17 -10.21
N THR A 187 17.74 5.64 -11.38
CA THR A 187 18.14 7.01 -11.63
C THR A 187 16.87 7.83 -11.70
N HIS A 188 16.59 8.70 -10.83
CA HIS A 188 15.41 9.55 -10.73
C HIS A 188 14.96 10.29 -12.00
N ASP A 189 15.37 9.82 -13.19
CA ASP A 189 14.96 10.35 -14.48
C ASP A 189 13.56 9.83 -14.86
N ILE A 190 12.57 10.59 -14.42
CA ILE A 190 11.16 10.35 -14.73
C ILE A 190 10.92 10.40 -16.24
N PHE A 191 11.71 11.18 -16.99
CA PHE A 191 11.51 11.37 -18.43
C PHE A 191 11.86 10.12 -19.22
N GLU A 192 12.91 9.39 -18.85
CA GLU A 192 13.27 8.14 -19.52
C GLU A 192 12.19 7.08 -19.39
N ASP A 193 11.62 6.91 -18.20
CA ASP A 193 10.52 5.98 -17.97
C ASP A 193 9.25 6.37 -18.73
N MET A 194 8.95 7.68 -18.85
CA MET A 194 7.78 8.17 -19.57
C MET A 194 7.85 7.94 -21.08
N ASN A 195 9.05 7.83 -21.67
CA ASN A 195 9.25 7.51 -23.08
C ASN A 195 8.79 6.09 -23.48
N ARG A 196 8.52 5.22 -22.50
CA ARG A 196 8.01 3.87 -22.72
C ARG A 196 6.49 3.83 -22.97
N TYR A 197 5.81 4.94 -22.71
CA TYR A 197 4.35 5.06 -22.86
C TYR A 197 4.01 5.67 -24.21
N SER A 198 2.94 5.17 -24.83
CA SER A 198 2.33 5.79 -26.02
C SER A 198 1.72 7.15 -25.67
N PRO A 199 1.51 8.04 -26.67
CA PRO A 199 0.82 9.30 -26.44
C PRO A 199 -0.56 9.13 -25.77
N GLU A 200 -1.32 8.10 -26.17
CA GLU A 200 -2.65 7.82 -25.58
C GLU A 200 -2.55 7.41 -24.11
N GLU A 201 -1.55 6.61 -23.75
CA GLU A 201 -1.28 6.23 -22.36
C GLU A 201 -0.87 7.42 -21.49
N LEU A 202 -0.04 8.31 -22.04
CA LEU A 202 0.35 9.54 -21.36
C LEU A 202 -0.83 10.49 -21.13
N ASP A 203 -1.71 10.62 -22.12
CA ASP A 203 -2.90 11.46 -22.00
C ASP A 203 -3.87 10.87 -20.97
N PHE A 204 -4.04 9.56 -20.95
CA PHE A 204 -4.85 8.90 -19.93
C PHE A 204 -4.26 9.09 -18.51
N LEU A 205 -2.96 8.97 -18.35
CA LEU A 205 -2.27 9.25 -17.07
C LEU A 205 -2.49 10.69 -16.59
N LYS A 206 -2.47 11.67 -17.50
CA LYS A 206 -2.69 13.08 -17.17
C LYS A 206 -4.16 13.33 -16.76
N LEU A 207 -5.11 12.81 -17.51
CA LEU A 207 -6.53 13.01 -17.25
C LEU A 207 -6.95 12.47 -15.90
N GLU A 208 -6.57 11.25 -15.56
CA GLU A 208 -6.91 10.62 -14.27
C GLU A 208 -6.20 11.25 -13.08
N ASN A 209 -4.97 11.73 -13.25
CA ASN A 209 -4.24 12.41 -12.18
C ASN A 209 -4.73 13.86 -11.94
N HIS A 210 -5.37 14.50 -12.92
CA HIS A 210 -5.96 15.84 -12.78
C HIS A 210 -7.42 15.80 -12.31
N ASN A 211 -8.12 14.69 -12.58
CA ASN A 211 -9.46 14.41 -12.06
C ASN A 211 -9.41 13.14 -11.19
N PRO A 212 -8.81 13.18 -10.00
CA PRO A 212 -8.94 12.05 -9.10
C PRO A 212 -10.44 11.84 -8.87
N PRO A 213 -10.95 10.60 -8.97
CA PRO A 213 -12.35 10.32 -8.66
C PRO A 213 -12.63 10.94 -7.29
N HIS A 214 -13.73 11.68 -7.17
CA HIS A 214 -14.12 12.56 -6.09
C HIS A 214 -14.00 11.92 -4.69
N ASN A 215 -12.81 11.70 -4.20
CA ASN A 215 -12.54 11.21 -2.85
C ASN A 215 -11.04 11.15 -2.55
N VAL A 216 -10.28 12.19 -2.92
CA VAL A 216 -9.03 12.44 -2.22
C VAL A 216 -9.41 12.65 -0.77
N LEU A 217 -8.86 11.81 0.10
CA LEU A 217 -8.98 11.94 1.54
C LEU A 217 -8.76 13.40 1.92
N LYS A 218 -9.82 14.15 2.19
CA LYS A 218 -9.72 15.19 3.19
C LYS A 218 -9.28 14.44 4.42
N ASP A 219 -8.10 14.75 4.89
CA ASP A 219 -7.53 14.26 6.13
C ASP A 219 -8.49 14.73 7.25
N ASN A 220 -9.56 13.96 7.43
CA ASN A 220 -10.46 14.13 8.57
C ASN A 220 -9.70 13.57 9.76
N GLY A 221 -8.70 14.34 10.20
CA GLY A 221 -8.20 14.21 11.54
C GLY A 221 -9.39 14.23 12.50
N PRO A 222 -9.32 13.55 13.65
CA PRO A 222 -10.41 13.53 14.59
C PRO A 222 -10.82 14.97 14.89
N LYS A 223 -12.09 15.28 14.59
CA LYS A 223 -12.71 16.49 15.13
C LYS A 223 -12.68 16.35 16.64
N THR A 224 -12.02 17.30 17.28
CA THR A 224 -11.95 17.52 18.72
C THR A 224 -13.26 17.23 19.43
#